data_c1992c864ef0bb97a2a561135b108a44
#
_entry.id   c1992c864ef0bb97a2a561135b108a44
#
_cell.length_a   1.000
_cell.length_b   1.000
_cell.length_c   1.000
_cell.angle_alpha   90.00
_cell.angle_beta   90.00
_cell.angle_gamma   90.00
#
_symmetry.space_group_name_H-M   'P 1'
#
loop_
_entity.id
_entity.type
_entity.pdbx_description
1 polymer ?
#
loop_
_entity_poly.entity_id
_entity_poly.type
_entity_poly.pdbx_seq_one_letter_code
_entity_poly.pdbx_strand_id
1 'polypeptide(L)'
;MEMAHQPSLAPVLDRLPLAWFAALLSVGAAGVHFAVAPEHFAEYWFFGWFFVVVAWLQAVWAVVLTSRPSRGVFISAIVGNLVLAGIWLWTRVVSLPIGPNAGHAEAVGWSDTLTVVLQAGVVGLCLLSSGRTTRRPELSGVLVLVLGSLALIAATGFALSADADRSGGTEPSTHHP
;
A
#
# COMPACT_ATOMS: atom_id res chain seq x y z
N MET A 1 20.42 51.82 2.49
CA MET A 1 20.55 50.61 3.30
C MET A 1 19.50 49.66 2.78
N GLU A 2 19.90 48.86 1.78
CA GLU A 2 19.03 47.96 1.01
C GLU A 2 18.91 46.65 1.81
N MET A 3 17.70 46.39 2.36
CA MET A 3 17.44 45.13 3.04
C MET A 3 17.38 44.02 2.00
N ALA A 4 18.41 43.19 1.94
CA ALA A 4 18.45 41.99 1.12
C ALA A 4 17.24 41.12 1.43
N HIS A 5 16.38 40.97 0.45
CA HIS A 5 15.20 40.09 0.49
C HIS A 5 15.70 38.64 0.57
N GLN A 6 15.71 38.09 1.79
CA GLN A 6 16.02 36.66 1.98
C GLN A 6 14.88 35.81 1.40
N PRO A 7 15.15 34.93 0.43
CA PRO A 7 14.13 34.03 -0.08
C PRO A 7 13.68 33.09 1.05
N SER A 8 12.38 33.14 1.39
CA SER A 8 11.83 32.25 2.40
C SER A 8 11.87 30.80 1.94
N LEU A 9 12.41 29.90 2.76
CA LEU A 9 12.45 28.45 2.53
C LEU A 9 11.07 27.77 2.61
N ALA A 10 10.04 28.47 3.03
CA ALA A 10 8.67 27.99 3.15
C ALA A 10 8.06 27.40 1.84
N PRO A 11 8.39 27.86 0.62
CA PRO A 11 7.79 27.32 -0.60
C PRO A 11 8.36 25.97 -1.04
N VAL A 12 9.39 25.43 -0.44
CA VAL A 12 9.99 24.14 -0.90
C VAL A 12 9.24 22.94 -0.34
N LEU A 13 8.75 23.01 0.90
CA LEU A 13 7.97 21.93 1.52
C LEU A 13 6.54 21.85 1.00
N ASP A 14 5.96 22.98 0.56
CA ASP A 14 4.63 23.00 -0.07
C ASP A 14 4.61 22.40 -1.50
N ARG A 15 5.75 22.02 -2.03
CA ARG A 15 5.93 21.62 -3.43
C ARG A 15 6.10 20.12 -3.67
N LEU A 16 6.18 19.29 -2.64
CA LEU A 16 6.08 17.85 -2.85
C LEU A 16 4.62 17.54 -3.19
N PRO A 17 4.29 17.22 -4.44
CA PRO A 17 2.91 17.05 -4.83
C PRO A 17 2.35 15.85 -4.05
N LEU A 18 1.23 16.04 -3.37
CA LEU A 18 0.54 15.00 -2.59
C LEU A 18 0.35 13.70 -3.38
N ALA A 19 0.24 13.82 -4.72
CA ALA A 19 0.20 12.68 -5.63
C ALA A 19 1.42 11.77 -5.54
N TRP A 20 2.62 12.30 -5.22
CA TRP A 20 3.83 11.52 -5.05
C TRP A 20 3.82 10.71 -3.77
N PHE A 21 3.34 11.32 -2.68
CA PHE A 21 3.15 10.59 -1.43
C PHE A 21 2.07 9.51 -1.57
N ALA A 22 0.96 9.82 -2.27
CA ALA A 22 -0.07 8.82 -2.56
C ALA A 22 0.50 7.66 -3.40
N ALA A 23 1.32 7.96 -4.40
CA ALA A 23 1.99 6.94 -5.21
C ALA A 23 2.95 6.08 -4.37
N LEU A 24 3.73 6.68 -3.47
CA LEU A 24 4.63 5.97 -2.57
C LEU A 24 3.86 5.00 -1.65
N LEU A 25 2.75 5.45 -1.06
CA LEU A 25 1.89 4.59 -0.25
C LEU A 25 1.25 3.47 -1.07
N SER A 26 0.86 3.76 -2.32
CA SER A 26 0.30 2.76 -3.23
C SER A 26 1.32 1.68 -3.60
N VAL A 27 2.60 2.04 -3.82
CA VAL A 27 3.69 1.06 -4.02
C VAL A 27 3.93 0.24 -2.74
N GLY A 28 3.87 0.87 -1.57
CA GLY A 28 3.95 0.16 -0.30
C GLY A 28 2.86 -0.89 -0.15
N ALA A 29 1.61 -0.52 -0.44
CA ALA A 29 0.48 -1.46 -0.43
C ALA A 29 0.68 -2.60 -1.46
N ALA A 30 1.19 -2.30 -2.67
CA ALA A 30 1.55 -3.32 -3.67
C ALA A 30 2.59 -4.30 -3.11
N GLY A 31 3.62 -3.79 -2.43
CA GLY A 31 4.65 -4.61 -1.80
C GLY A 31 4.08 -5.58 -0.76
N VAL A 32 3.17 -5.11 0.09
CA VAL A 32 2.49 -5.99 1.07
C VAL A 32 1.69 -7.07 0.36
N HIS A 33 0.89 -6.71 -0.66
CA HIS A 33 0.09 -7.68 -1.42
C HIS A 33 0.96 -8.73 -2.11
N PHE A 34 2.09 -8.35 -2.70
CA PHE A 34 3.04 -9.32 -3.26
C PHE A 34 3.65 -10.24 -2.20
N ALA A 35 3.99 -9.70 -1.04
CA ALA A 35 4.63 -10.45 0.04
C ALA A 35 3.70 -11.52 0.62
N VAL A 36 2.39 -11.26 0.74
CA VAL A 36 1.42 -12.22 1.28
C VAL A 36 0.83 -13.17 0.22
N ALA A 37 1.00 -12.88 -1.08
CA ALA A 37 0.44 -13.69 -2.15
C ALA A 37 0.85 -15.18 -2.10
N PRO A 38 2.12 -15.58 -1.79
CA PRO A 38 2.50 -16.98 -1.69
C PRO A 38 1.71 -17.76 -0.65
N GLU A 39 1.46 -17.21 0.52
CA GLU A 39 0.66 -17.83 1.59
C GLU A 39 -0.78 -18.05 1.12
N HIS A 40 -1.36 -17.07 0.47
CA HIS A 40 -2.71 -17.16 -0.07
C HIS A 40 -2.82 -18.13 -1.24
N PHE A 41 -1.76 -18.33 -2.05
CA PHE A 41 -1.72 -19.41 -3.03
C PHE A 41 -1.68 -20.79 -2.38
N ALA A 42 -0.97 -20.95 -1.26
CA ALA A 42 -0.92 -22.21 -0.52
C ALA A 42 -2.29 -22.54 0.11
N GLU A 43 -3.04 -21.52 0.53
CA GLU A 43 -4.37 -21.68 1.07
C GLU A 43 -5.42 -21.97 -0.02
N TYR A 44 -5.50 -21.13 -1.03
CA TYR A 44 -6.44 -21.26 -2.15
C TYR A 44 -5.94 -20.45 -3.36
N TRP A 45 -5.77 -21.11 -4.51
CA TRP A 45 -5.21 -20.50 -5.74
C TRP A 45 -5.89 -19.17 -6.14
N PHE A 46 -7.21 -19.05 -5.95
CA PHE A 46 -7.97 -17.85 -6.29
C PHE A 46 -7.57 -16.65 -5.42
N PHE A 47 -7.33 -16.86 -4.14
CA PHE A 47 -6.88 -15.81 -3.23
C PHE A 47 -5.48 -15.33 -3.62
N GLY A 48 -4.55 -16.24 -3.91
CA GLY A 48 -3.23 -15.86 -4.40
C GLY A 48 -3.27 -14.97 -5.63
N TRP A 49 -4.09 -15.32 -6.63
CA TRP A 49 -4.27 -14.47 -7.82
C TRP A 49 -4.93 -13.13 -7.50
N PHE A 50 -5.89 -13.08 -6.60
CA PHE A 50 -6.48 -11.83 -6.14
C PHE A 50 -5.42 -10.87 -5.62
N PHE A 51 -4.52 -11.32 -4.73
CA PHE A 51 -3.45 -10.49 -4.18
C PHE A 51 -2.45 -10.04 -5.25
N VAL A 52 -2.07 -10.89 -6.18
CA VAL A 52 -1.19 -10.53 -7.31
C VAL A 52 -1.82 -9.46 -8.19
N VAL A 53 -3.09 -9.61 -8.56
CA VAL A 53 -3.80 -8.61 -9.38
C VAL A 53 -3.91 -7.28 -8.65
N VAL A 54 -4.27 -7.29 -7.37
CA VAL A 54 -4.36 -6.07 -6.55
C VAL A 54 -2.99 -5.39 -6.45
N ALA A 55 -1.92 -6.15 -6.23
CA ALA A 55 -0.56 -5.61 -6.17
C ALA A 55 -0.19 -4.88 -7.48
N TRP A 56 -0.46 -5.48 -8.64
CA TRP A 56 -0.22 -4.85 -9.94
C TRP A 56 -1.08 -3.61 -10.15
N LEU A 57 -2.35 -3.61 -9.75
CA LEU A 57 -3.21 -2.44 -9.83
C LEU A 57 -2.66 -1.29 -8.98
N GLN A 58 -2.22 -1.55 -7.76
CA GLN A 58 -1.59 -0.56 -6.89
C GLN A 58 -0.30 0.01 -7.50
N ALA A 59 0.55 -0.86 -8.08
CA ALA A 59 1.78 -0.42 -8.75
C ALA A 59 1.48 0.45 -9.99
N VAL A 60 0.51 0.06 -10.81
CA VAL A 60 0.08 0.84 -11.98
C VAL A 60 -0.50 2.19 -11.56
N TRP A 61 -1.34 2.23 -10.53
CA TRP A 61 -1.85 3.50 -9.99
C TRP A 61 -0.74 4.43 -9.52
N ALA A 62 0.29 3.91 -8.85
CA ALA A 62 1.43 4.72 -8.43
C ALA A 62 2.09 5.43 -9.62
N VAL A 63 2.31 4.70 -10.73
CA VAL A 63 2.87 5.25 -11.96
C VAL A 63 1.93 6.28 -12.59
N VAL A 64 0.63 5.99 -12.65
CA VAL A 64 -0.34 6.89 -13.29
C VAL A 64 -0.58 8.15 -12.46
N LEU A 65 -0.62 8.05 -11.12
CA LEU A 65 -0.74 9.18 -10.21
C LEU A 65 0.39 10.20 -10.39
N THR A 66 1.61 9.74 -10.69
CA THR A 66 2.77 10.61 -10.87
C THR A 66 2.93 11.10 -12.31
N SER A 67 2.62 10.26 -13.31
CA SER A 67 2.84 10.58 -14.73
C SER A 67 1.68 11.35 -15.36
N ARG A 68 0.44 11.11 -14.95
CA ARG A 68 -0.77 11.72 -15.52
C ARG A 68 -1.80 12.09 -14.43
N PRO A 69 -1.41 12.94 -13.47
CA PRO A 69 -2.31 13.34 -12.39
C PRO A 69 -3.53 14.07 -12.99
N SER A 70 -4.69 13.48 -12.85
CA SER A 70 -5.96 14.06 -13.30
C SER A 70 -7.05 13.74 -12.27
N ARG A 71 -8.14 14.51 -12.32
CA ARG A 71 -9.27 14.28 -11.40
C ARG A 71 -9.82 12.85 -11.54
N GLY A 72 -9.89 12.30 -12.75
CA GLY A 72 -10.34 10.92 -12.99
C GLY A 72 -9.40 9.90 -12.33
N VAL A 73 -8.09 10.10 -12.42
CA VAL A 73 -7.07 9.24 -11.79
C VAL A 73 -7.20 9.28 -10.27
N PHE A 74 -7.36 10.47 -9.67
CA PHE A 74 -7.56 10.57 -8.21
C PHE A 74 -8.85 9.87 -7.77
N ILE A 75 -9.95 10.07 -8.50
CA ILE A 75 -11.22 9.40 -8.20
C ILE A 75 -11.07 7.87 -8.33
N SER A 76 -10.43 7.36 -9.38
CA SER A 76 -10.22 5.92 -9.55
C SER A 76 -9.35 5.32 -8.44
N ALA A 77 -8.31 6.02 -8.00
CA ALA A 77 -7.49 5.60 -6.88
C ALA A 77 -8.29 5.58 -5.56
N ILE A 78 -9.11 6.60 -5.30
CA ILE A 78 -9.99 6.65 -4.13
C ILE A 78 -10.96 5.47 -4.14
N VAL A 79 -11.70 5.30 -5.23
CA VAL A 79 -12.71 4.24 -5.36
C VAL A 79 -12.07 2.87 -5.24
N GLY A 80 -10.95 2.62 -5.93
CA GLY A 80 -10.25 1.33 -5.88
C GLY A 80 -9.78 0.98 -4.46
N ASN A 81 -9.16 1.93 -3.75
CA ASN A 81 -8.71 1.68 -2.37
C ASN A 81 -9.88 1.52 -1.40
N LEU A 82 -10.99 2.25 -1.56
CA LEU A 82 -12.19 2.05 -0.74
C LEU A 82 -12.84 0.69 -1.00
N VAL A 83 -12.86 0.21 -2.24
CA VAL A 83 -13.35 -1.13 -2.57
C VAL A 83 -12.48 -2.20 -1.90
N LEU A 84 -11.15 -2.09 -1.96
CA LEU A 84 -10.24 -3.03 -1.31
C LEU A 84 -10.40 -3.03 0.21
N ALA A 85 -10.48 -1.86 0.83
CA ALA A 85 -10.74 -1.74 2.27
C ALA A 85 -12.13 -2.30 2.65
N GLY A 86 -13.12 -2.12 1.78
CA GLY A 86 -14.46 -2.68 1.96
C GLY A 86 -14.47 -4.22 1.87
N ILE A 87 -13.74 -4.81 0.91
CA ILE A 87 -13.57 -6.26 0.80
C ILE A 87 -12.87 -6.80 2.05
N TRP A 88 -11.79 -6.15 2.50
CA TRP A 88 -11.10 -6.51 3.73
C TRP A 88 -12.05 -6.52 4.92
N LEU A 89 -12.82 -5.44 5.13
CA LEU A 89 -13.79 -5.36 6.23
C LEU A 89 -14.86 -6.45 6.12
N TRP A 90 -15.35 -6.69 4.91
CA TRP A 90 -16.33 -7.73 4.64
C TRP A 90 -15.84 -9.10 5.11
N THR A 91 -14.60 -9.50 4.80
CA THR A 91 -14.04 -10.79 5.19
C THR A 91 -13.84 -10.93 6.71
N ARG A 92 -13.82 -9.82 7.45
CA ARG A 92 -13.71 -9.81 8.93
C ARG A 92 -15.06 -9.86 9.65
N VAL A 93 -16.13 -9.41 8.98
CA VAL A 93 -17.48 -9.35 9.57
C VAL A 93 -18.35 -10.50 9.07
N VAL A 94 -18.20 -10.84 7.79
CA VAL A 94 -18.97 -11.88 7.13
C VAL A 94 -18.01 -12.94 6.60
N SER A 95 -18.25 -14.20 6.93
CA SER A 95 -17.46 -15.32 6.39
C SER A 95 -17.57 -15.40 4.88
N LEU A 96 -16.45 -15.68 4.19
CA LEU A 96 -16.46 -15.95 2.77
C LEU A 96 -17.17 -17.30 2.49
N PRO A 97 -18.01 -17.38 1.44
CA PRO A 97 -18.68 -18.64 1.08
C PRO A 97 -17.77 -19.59 0.27
N ILE A 98 -16.51 -19.19 0.02
CA ILE A 98 -15.55 -19.91 -0.83
C ILE A 98 -14.22 -20.10 -0.12
N GLY A 99 -13.48 -21.13 -0.51
CA GLY A 99 -12.16 -21.46 0.04
C GLY A 99 -12.22 -22.45 1.19
N PRO A 100 -11.05 -22.89 1.70
CA PRO A 100 -10.95 -23.90 2.75
C PRO A 100 -11.54 -23.45 4.09
N ASN A 101 -11.53 -22.16 4.37
CA ASN A 101 -12.08 -21.55 5.60
C ASN A 101 -13.50 -20.98 5.39
N ALA A 102 -14.26 -21.50 4.41
CA ALA A 102 -15.62 -21.05 4.14
C ALA A 102 -16.48 -21.15 5.41
N GLY A 103 -17.21 -20.09 5.72
CA GLY A 103 -18.06 -20.03 6.93
C GLY A 103 -17.37 -19.46 8.18
N HIS A 104 -16.08 -19.12 8.13
CA HIS A 104 -15.36 -18.50 9.24
C HIS A 104 -14.87 -17.10 8.84
N ALA A 105 -15.03 -16.13 9.76
CA ALA A 105 -14.46 -14.81 9.59
C ALA A 105 -12.94 -14.87 9.78
N GLU A 106 -12.19 -14.15 8.92
CA GLU A 106 -10.73 -14.14 9.02
C GLU A 106 -10.25 -13.28 10.19
N ALA A 107 -9.16 -13.70 10.85
CA ALA A 107 -8.53 -12.91 11.88
C ALA A 107 -7.82 -11.68 11.28
N VAL A 108 -7.70 -10.61 12.08
CA VAL A 108 -6.95 -9.42 11.69
C VAL A 108 -5.46 -9.65 11.93
N GLY A 109 -4.68 -9.63 10.84
CA GLY A 109 -3.22 -9.72 10.87
C GLY A 109 -2.55 -8.36 10.85
N TRP A 110 -1.24 -8.34 11.13
CA TRP A 110 -0.43 -7.14 11.04
C TRP A 110 -0.31 -6.62 9.60
N SER A 111 -0.07 -7.52 8.64
CA SER A 111 0.00 -7.20 7.21
C SER A 111 -1.28 -6.56 6.69
N ASP A 112 -2.43 -7.06 7.15
CA ASP A 112 -3.75 -6.54 6.82
C ASP A 112 -3.92 -5.10 7.32
N THR A 113 -3.61 -4.88 8.60
CA THR A 113 -3.70 -3.56 9.24
C THR A 113 -2.80 -2.56 8.53
N LEU A 114 -1.54 -2.95 8.23
CA LEU A 114 -0.61 -2.10 7.50
C LEU A 114 -1.16 -1.73 6.12
N THR A 115 -1.69 -2.69 5.38
CA THR A 115 -2.27 -2.46 4.05
C THR A 115 -3.43 -1.47 4.10
N VAL A 116 -4.36 -1.65 5.04
CA VAL A 116 -5.52 -0.75 5.20
C VAL A 116 -5.08 0.67 5.57
N VAL A 117 -4.06 0.83 6.42
CA VAL A 117 -3.49 2.14 6.77
C VAL A 117 -2.87 2.81 5.53
N LEU A 118 -2.10 2.07 4.73
CA LEU A 118 -1.52 2.59 3.48
C LEU A 118 -2.61 3.02 2.50
N GLN A 119 -3.65 2.21 2.31
CA GLN A 119 -4.80 2.52 1.46
C GLN A 119 -5.58 3.74 1.94
N ALA A 120 -5.81 3.87 3.24
CA ALA A 120 -6.45 5.06 3.82
C ALA A 120 -5.60 6.32 3.58
N GLY A 121 -4.28 6.20 3.67
CA GLY A 121 -3.35 7.28 3.32
C GLY A 121 -3.45 7.69 1.85
N VAL A 122 -3.52 6.73 0.91
CA VAL A 122 -3.74 7.00 -0.53
C VAL A 122 -5.04 7.76 -0.73
N VAL A 123 -6.14 7.31 -0.12
CA VAL A 123 -7.45 7.96 -0.21
C VAL A 123 -7.38 9.39 0.29
N GLY A 124 -6.83 9.63 1.49
CA GLY A 124 -6.70 10.94 2.09
C GLY A 124 -5.88 11.91 1.22
N LEU A 125 -4.73 11.48 0.72
CA LEU A 125 -3.86 12.28 -0.13
C LEU A 125 -4.50 12.57 -1.50
N CYS A 126 -5.22 11.61 -2.10
CA CYS A 126 -5.94 11.80 -3.35
C CYS A 126 -7.12 12.79 -3.18
N LEU A 127 -7.84 12.74 -2.07
CA LEU A 127 -8.89 13.72 -1.74
C LEU A 127 -8.33 15.13 -1.65
N LEU A 128 -7.22 15.30 -0.94
CA LEU A 128 -6.53 16.60 -0.81
C LEU A 128 -5.96 17.10 -2.15
N SER A 129 -5.57 16.19 -3.03
CA SER A 129 -5.01 16.51 -4.36
C SER A 129 -6.08 16.89 -5.38
N SER A 130 -7.32 16.42 -5.23
CA SER A 130 -8.41 16.61 -6.20
C SER A 130 -8.78 18.08 -6.46
N GLY A 131 -8.45 18.98 -5.54
CA GLY A 131 -8.67 20.42 -5.66
C GLY A 131 -7.45 21.22 -6.15
N ARG A 132 -6.30 20.59 -6.43
CA ARG A 132 -5.05 21.26 -6.76
C ARG A 132 -4.54 20.84 -8.13
N THR A 133 -4.00 21.81 -8.92
CA THR A 133 -3.29 21.51 -10.17
C THR A 133 -1.89 20.99 -9.83
N THR A 134 -1.61 19.76 -10.20
CA THR A 134 -0.28 19.15 -10.00
C THR A 134 0.65 19.49 -11.17
N ARG A 135 1.87 19.98 -10.87
CA ARG A 135 2.93 20.14 -11.87
C ARG A 135 3.51 18.76 -12.24
N ARG A 136 4.03 18.65 -13.47
CA ARG A 136 4.77 17.46 -13.91
C ARG A 136 5.97 17.22 -12.98
N PRO A 137 6.26 15.96 -12.63
CA PRO A 137 7.38 15.64 -11.78
C PRO A 137 8.70 15.93 -12.48
N GLU A 138 9.66 16.47 -11.73
CA GLU A 138 11.05 16.55 -12.14
C GLU A 138 11.71 15.17 -12.01
N LEU A 139 12.78 14.91 -12.74
CA LEU A 139 13.52 13.64 -12.74
C LEU A 139 13.98 13.22 -11.34
N SER A 140 14.34 14.19 -10.49
CA SER A 140 14.68 13.99 -9.08
C SER A 140 13.52 13.39 -8.27
N GLY A 141 12.30 13.82 -8.54
CA GLY A 141 11.10 13.27 -7.88
C GLY A 141 10.84 11.81 -8.28
N VAL A 142 11.05 11.44 -9.54
CA VAL A 142 10.95 10.03 -9.99
C VAL A 142 11.95 9.17 -9.24
N LEU A 143 13.20 9.64 -9.10
CA LEU A 143 14.23 8.90 -8.38
C LEU A 143 13.87 8.70 -6.90
N VAL A 144 13.37 9.75 -6.23
CA VAL A 144 12.92 9.66 -4.82
C VAL A 144 11.77 8.65 -4.68
N LEU A 145 10.80 8.66 -5.61
CA LEU A 145 9.70 7.69 -5.60
C LEU A 145 10.23 6.26 -5.76
N VAL A 146 11.11 6.01 -6.73
CA VAL A 146 11.67 4.67 -6.97
C VAL A 146 12.47 4.19 -5.77
N LEU A 147 13.39 4.99 -5.25
CA LEU A 147 14.22 4.62 -4.11
C LEU A 147 13.38 4.45 -2.83
N GLY A 148 12.43 5.35 -2.58
CA GLY A 148 11.51 5.25 -1.46
C GLY A 148 10.61 4.01 -1.55
N SER A 149 10.15 3.65 -2.75
CA SER A 149 9.37 2.46 -2.99
C SER A 149 10.17 1.18 -2.74
N LEU A 150 11.41 1.11 -3.22
CA LEU A 150 12.31 -0.02 -3.00
C LEU A 150 12.61 -0.19 -1.50
N ALA A 151 12.87 0.91 -0.79
CA ALA A 151 13.10 0.88 0.65
C ALA A 151 11.85 0.40 1.43
N LEU A 152 10.66 0.85 1.04
CA LEU A 152 9.41 0.45 1.67
C LEU A 152 9.08 -1.02 1.40
N ILE A 153 9.29 -1.52 0.17
CA ILE A 153 9.12 -2.94 -0.19
C ILE A 153 10.10 -3.80 0.61
N ALA A 154 11.38 -3.41 0.69
CA ALA A 154 12.38 -4.14 1.45
C ALA A 154 12.06 -4.17 2.95
N ALA A 155 11.64 -3.04 3.54
CA ALA A 155 11.25 -2.97 4.95
C ALA A 155 10.00 -3.82 5.23
N THR A 156 9.02 -3.82 4.32
CA THR A 156 7.81 -4.65 4.44
C THR A 156 8.17 -6.14 4.35
N GLY A 157 8.98 -6.54 3.38
CA GLY A 157 9.44 -7.92 3.23
C GLY A 157 10.23 -8.41 4.44
N PHE A 158 11.11 -7.58 5.00
CA PHE A 158 11.85 -7.90 6.22
C PHE A 158 10.92 -8.05 7.45
N ALA A 159 9.94 -7.16 7.61
CA ALA A 159 8.99 -7.25 8.72
C ALA A 159 8.14 -8.53 8.66
N LEU A 160 7.70 -8.93 7.46
CA LEU A 160 6.92 -10.15 7.26
C LEU A 160 7.75 -11.42 7.46
N SER A 161 9.02 -11.45 7.02
CA SER A 161 9.91 -12.59 7.26
C SER A 161 10.26 -12.78 8.74
N ALA A 162 10.44 -11.68 9.48
CA ALA A 162 10.71 -11.73 10.92
C ALA A 162 9.52 -12.24 11.74
N ASP A 163 8.30 -12.08 11.24
CA ASP A 163 7.08 -12.60 11.88
C ASP A 163 6.89 -14.10 11.59
N ALA A 164 7.22 -14.55 10.38
CA ALA A 164 7.21 -15.95 9.99
C ALA A 164 8.20 -16.79 10.83
N ASP A 165 9.42 -16.28 11.07
CA ASP A 165 10.42 -16.97 11.91
C ASP A 165 9.99 -17.10 13.38
N ARG A 166 9.21 -16.14 13.90
CA ARG A 166 8.67 -16.21 15.27
C ARG A 166 7.54 -17.22 15.42
N SER A 167 6.72 -17.38 14.39
CA SER A 167 5.61 -18.34 14.39
C SER A 167 6.06 -19.78 14.16
N GLY A 168 7.18 -20.00 13.46
CA GLY A 168 7.75 -21.34 13.22
C GLY A 168 8.54 -21.95 14.37
N GLY A 169 8.90 -21.15 15.42
CA GLY A 169 9.79 -21.55 16.52
C GLY A 169 9.14 -22.25 17.72
N THR A 170 7.83 -22.45 17.74
CA THR A 170 7.11 -23.01 18.91
C THR A 170 6.51 -24.40 18.66
N GLU A 171 7.30 -25.37 18.18
CA GLU A 171 6.94 -26.78 18.40
C GLU A 171 7.62 -27.28 19.68
N PRO A 172 6.88 -27.57 20.77
CA PRO A 172 7.44 -28.25 21.89
C PRO A 172 7.67 -29.72 21.48
N SER A 173 8.95 -30.14 21.39
CA SER A 173 9.30 -31.56 21.27
C SER A 173 8.75 -32.34 22.45
N THR A 174 7.58 -32.95 22.30
CA THR A 174 7.09 -33.96 23.25
C THR A 174 7.86 -35.24 22.98
N HIS A 175 9.03 -35.38 23.60
CA HIS A 175 9.62 -36.66 23.85
C HIS A 175 8.81 -37.36 24.96
N HIS A 176 8.01 -38.30 24.56
CA HIS A 176 7.51 -39.33 25.51
C HIS A 176 8.56 -40.45 25.59
N PRO A 177 8.87 -40.93 26.82
CA PRO A 177 9.74 -42.07 27.07
C PRO A 177 9.07 -43.42 26.69
#